data_f5ff60a17a2b0ce1f9cbe7093ae89124
#
_entry.id   f5ff60a17a2b0ce1f9cbe7093ae89124
#
_cell.length_a   1.000
_cell.length_b   1.000
_cell.length_c   1.000
_cell.angle_alpha   90.00
_cell.angle_beta   90.00
_cell.angle_gamma   90.00
#
_symmetry.space_group_name_H-M   'P 1'
#
loop_
_entity.id
_entity.type
_entity.pdbx_description
1 polymer ?
#
loop_
_entity_poly.entity_id
_entity_poly.type
_entity_poly.pdbx_seq_one_letter_code
_entity_poly.pdbx_strand_id
1 'polypeptide(L)'
;MNKLLTLLLAFTMTPLFAGVSGSMALTSDYFFRGASQTMGSSALQGGVDYNNGGFYAGAWGSTVDFGTDTELEYDFYTGYAVALDDLAIDVGIIQYNYDGEMDSVEEYFIVMNYAWMSFGFWFDQDNSDSDYTEIEVNLPFITFADVSFKHGEFGNDTDYQQITISKALNDNFTMGLAVVSEESVDIDLDERVAFYLSYNF
;
A
#
# COMPACT_ATOMS: atom_id res chain seq x y z
N MET A 1 -4.48 19.66 -9.71
CA MET A 1 -5.18 18.37 -9.76
C MET A 1 -4.12 17.32 -9.53
N ASN A 2 -3.85 16.99 -8.30
CA ASN A 2 -2.77 16.09 -7.93
C ASN A 2 -3.34 14.68 -7.80
N LYS A 3 -2.94 13.81 -8.72
CA LYS A 3 -3.18 12.38 -8.59
C LYS A 3 -1.95 11.80 -7.88
N LEU A 4 -2.05 11.63 -6.56
CA LEU A 4 -1.10 10.79 -5.84
C LEU A 4 -1.43 9.33 -6.15
N LEU A 5 -0.52 8.67 -6.81
CA LEU A 5 -0.54 7.22 -6.96
C LEU A 5 0.65 6.66 -6.19
N THR A 6 0.42 6.29 -4.97
CA THR A 6 1.37 5.46 -4.22
C THR A 6 0.82 4.04 -4.27
N LEU A 7 1.53 3.14 -4.93
CA LEU A 7 1.19 1.72 -4.97
C LEU A 7 1.67 1.05 -3.68
N LEU A 8 0.96 1.30 -2.64
CA LEU A 8 0.84 0.57 -1.39
C LEU A 8 -0.54 0.94 -0.91
N LEU A 9 -1.56 0.08 -1.12
CA LEU A 9 -2.95 0.35 -0.74
C LEU A 9 -3.29 1.85 -0.72
N ALA A 10 -2.95 2.55 -1.81
CA ALA A 10 -3.25 3.96 -1.96
C ALA A 10 -4.76 4.04 -2.17
N PHE A 11 -5.47 4.21 -1.07
CA PHE A 11 -6.85 4.67 -1.13
C PHE A 11 -6.85 6.02 -1.84
N THR A 12 -6.94 5.98 -3.15
CA THR A 12 -7.20 7.18 -3.92
C THR A 12 -8.53 7.72 -3.44
N MET A 13 -8.58 9.00 -3.07
CA MET A 13 -9.86 9.70 -2.86
C MET A 13 -10.73 9.44 -4.08
N THR A 14 -11.72 8.56 -3.90
CA THR A 14 -12.57 8.09 -4.97
C THR A 14 -13.44 9.22 -5.48
N PRO A 15 -13.67 9.33 -6.79
CA PRO A 15 -14.61 10.32 -7.31
C PRO A 15 -15.99 10.08 -6.71
N LEU A 16 -16.72 11.16 -6.48
CA LEU A 16 -18.08 11.19 -5.90
C LEU A 16 -19.13 10.43 -6.74
N PHE A 17 -18.72 9.79 -7.83
CA PHE A 17 -19.56 9.05 -8.77
C PHE A 17 -19.32 7.55 -8.62
N ALA A 18 -20.39 6.77 -8.65
CA ALA A 18 -20.30 5.31 -8.68
C ALA A 18 -19.50 4.85 -9.89
N GLY A 19 -18.53 3.97 -9.67
CA GLY A 19 -17.67 3.47 -10.75
C GLY A 19 -16.90 2.22 -10.34
N VAL A 20 -16.45 1.51 -11.37
CA VAL A 20 -15.50 0.42 -11.25
C VAL A 20 -14.18 0.90 -11.84
N SER A 21 -13.08 0.62 -11.15
CA SER A 21 -11.72 0.86 -11.62
C SER A 21 -10.89 -0.40 -11.39
N GLY A 22 -9.77 -0.49 -12.08
CA GLY A 22 -8.86 -1.61 -11.90
C GLY A 22 -7.41 -1.17 -12.03
N SER A 23 -6.52 -2.01 -11.51
CA SER A 23 -5.08 -1.79 -11.57
C SER A 23 -4.33 -3.07 -11.83
N MET A 24 -3.15 -2.95 -12.45
CA MET A 24 -2.16 -4.01 -12.57
C MET A 24 -0.78 -3.43 -12.32
N ALA A 25 0.12 -4.20 -11.72
CA ALA A 25 1.51 -3.80 -11.56
C ALA A 25 2.46 -5.00 -11.72
N LEU A 26 3.67 -4.68 -12.17
CA LEU A 26 4.81 -5.58 -12.12
C LEU A 26 5.87 -4.91 -11.25
N THR A 27 6.33 -5.59 -10.22
CA THR A 27 7.41 -5.13 -9.35
C THR A 27 8.57 -6.11 -9.33
N SER A 28 9.80 -5.61 -9.15
CA SER A 28 10.99 -6.48 -9.04
C SER A 28 11.08 -7.18 -7.69
N ASP A 29 10.42 -6.64 -6.65
CA ASP A 29 10.23 -7.23 -5.33
C ASP A 29 8.94 -6.63 -4.75
N TYR A 30 8.16 -7.41 -4.01
CA TYR A 30 6.96 -6.93 -3.35
C TYR A 30 7.26 -6.65 -1.88
N PHE A 31 7.29 -5.38 -1.48
CA PHE A 31 7.40 -4.98 -0.08
C PHE A 31 6.03 -4.69 0.52
N PHE A 32 5.73 -5.34 1.64
CA PHE A 32 4.59 -5.03 2.49
C PHE A 32 5.09 -4.68 3.89
N ARG A 33 4.81 -3.46 4.33
CA ARG A 33 5.20 -2.94 5.65
C ARG A 33 6.68 -3.23 5.99
N GLY A 34 7.58 -2.93 5.06
CA GLY A 34 9.01 -3.11 5.21
C GLY A 34 9.56 -4.48 4.81
N ALA A 35 8.73 -5.53 4.81
CA ALA A 35 9.17 -6.89 4.53
C ALA A 35 8.94 -7.30 3.07
N SER A 36 9.92 -7.99 2.46
CA SER A 36 9.73 -8.63 1.14
C SER A 36 8.76 -9.79 1.24
N GLN A 37 7.77 -9.80 0.36
CA GLN A 37 6.76 -10.85 0.21
C GLN A 37 7.14 -11.86 -0.88
N THR A 38 8.28 -11.64 -1.56
CA THR A 38 8.69 -12.45 -2.72
C THR A 38 10.15 -12.90 -2.63
N MET A 39 10.79 -12.78 -1.45
CA MET A 39 12.21 -13.12 -1.25
C MET A 39 13.15 -12.51 -2.30
N GLY A 40 12.85 -11.25 -2.72
CA GLY A 40 13.61 -10.54 -3.77
C GLY A 40 13.26 -10.93 -5.20
N SER A 41 12.21 -11.73 -5.40
CA SER A 41 11.72 -12.09 -6.73
C SER A 41 10.64 -11.13 -7.22
N SER A 42 10.39 -11.12 -8.54
CA SER A 42 9.37 -10.25 -9.11
C SER A 42 7.96 -10.72 -8.79
N ALA A 43 7.04 -9.76 -8.58
CA ALA A 43 5.61 -10.02 -8.40
C ALA A 43 4.76 -9.40 -9.50
N LEU A 44 3.70 -10.11 -9.88
CA LEU A 44 2.58 -9.60 -10.65
C LEU A 44 1.42 -9.31 -9.68
N GLN A 45 0.91 -8.07 -9.72
CA GLN A 45 -0.13 -7.59 -8.84
C GLN A 45 -1.31 -7.05 -9.65
N GLY A 46 -2.51 -7.07 -9.06
CA GLY A 46 -3.68 -6.46 -9.69
C GLY A 46 -4.87 -6.36 -8.76
N GLY A 47 -5.77 -5.43 -9.05
CA GLY A 47 -6.95 -5.22 -8.24
C GLY A 47 -8.12 -4.65 -9.02
N VAL A 48 -9.29 -4.74 -8.41
CA VAL A 48 -10.53 -4.14 -8.89
C VAL A 48 -11.27 -3.50 -7.73
N ASP A 49 -11.76 -2.27 -7.94
CA ASP A 49 -12.47 -1.47 -6.96
C ASP A 49 -13.84 -1.06 -7.46
N TYR A 50 -14.79 -1.07 -6.58
CA TYR A 50 -16.09 -0.41 -6.72
C TYR A 50 -16.19 0.75 -5.73
N ASN A 51 -16.63 1.92 -6.23
CA ASN A 51 -16.77 3.14 -5.43
C ASN A 51 -18.13 3.77 -5.63
N ASN A 52 -18.76 4.22 -4.53
CA ASN A 52 -20.04 4.94 -4.58
C ASN A 52 -20.23 5.85 -3.35
N GLY A 53 -20.11 7.17 -3.53
CA GLY A 53 -20.46 8.16 -2.51
C GLY A 53 -19.69 8.03 -1.20
N GLY A 54 -18.40 7.71 -1.27
CA GLY A 54 -17.51 7.46 -0.12
C GLY A 54 -17.40 6.00 0.28
N PHE A 55 -18.44 5.18 0.04
CA PHE A 55 -18.34 3.72 0.19
C PHE A 55 -17.47 3.12 -0.92
N TYR A 56 -16.64 2.16 -0.55
CA TYR A 56 -15.90 1.35 -1.51
C TYR A 56 -15.81 -0.11 -1.05
N ALA A 57 -15.60 -0.99 -2.03
CA ALA A 57 -15.23 -2.38 -1.81
C ALA A 57 -14.33 -2.83 -2.96
N GLY A 58 -13.37 -3.69 -2.67
CA GLY A 58 -12.45 -4.16 -3.69
C GLY A 58 -11.88 -5.54 -3.39
N ALA A 59 -11.17 -6.05 -4.38
CA ALA A 59 -10.34 -7.22 -4.29
C ALA A 59 -8.98 -6.92 -4.94
N TRP A 60 -7.92 -7.43 -4.34
CA TRP A 60 -6.56 -7.31 -4.83
C TRP A 60 -5.86 -8.66 -4.75
N GLY A 61 -4.80 -8.85 -5.50
CA GLY A 61 -3.97 -10.04 -5.39
C GLY A 61 -2.56 -9.81 -5.94
N SER A 62 -1.64 -10.63 -5.48
CA SER A 62 -0.23 -10.64 -5.85
C SER A 62 0.33 -12.06 -5.85
N THR A 63 1.26 -12.32 -6.76
CA THR A 63 2.15 -13.46 -6.55
C THR A 63 3.08 -13.17 -5.38
N VAL A 64 3.30 -14.18 -4.53
CA VAL A 64 4.18 -14.13 -3.36
C VAL A 64 5.13 -15.32 -3.36
N ASP A 65 6.20 -15.25 -2.58
CA ASP A 65 7.14 -16.34 -2.33
C ASP A 65 7.69 -16.22 -0.90
N PHE A 66 7.23 -17.07 -0.03
CA PHE A 66 7.71 -17.16 1.36
C PHE A 66 8.66 -18.35 1.57
N GLY A 67 9.11 -19.01 0.48
CA GLY A 67 9.89 -20.25 0.54
C GLY A 67 9.05 -21.46 0.98
N THR A 68 7.72 -21.36 0.87
CA THR A 68 6.72 -22.38 1.18
C THR A 68 5.93 -22.76 -0.07
N ASP A 69 4.79 -23.41 0.07
CA ASP A 69 3.85 -23.73 -1.00
C ASP A 69 2.83 -22.62 -1.28
N THR A 70 2.94 -21.49 -0.56
CA THR A 70 2.11 -20.30 -0.79
C THR A 70 2.70 -19.49 -1.94
N GLU A 71 1.94 -19.34 -3.03
CA GLU A 71 2.35 -18.63 -4.24
C GLU A 71 1.45 -17.43 -4.57
N LEU A 72 0.29 -17.32 -3.91
CA LEU A 72 -0.69 -16.26 -4.17
C LEU A 72 -1.24 -15.68 -2.87
N GLU A 73 -1.22 -14.35 -2.77
CA GLU A 73 -2.00 -13.54 -1.83
C GLU A 73 -3.21 -12.95 -2.56
N TYR A 74 -4.38 -12.96 -1.89
CA TYR A 74 -5.59 -12.31 -2.39
C TYR A 74 -6.40 -11.73 -1.25
N ASP A 75 -6.73 -10.44 -1.38
CA ASP A 75 -7.33 -9.64 -0.34
C ASP A 75 -8.71 -9.16 -0.73
N PHE A 76 -9.59 -9.08 0.27
CA PHE A 76 -10.87 -8.42 0.14
C PHE A 76 -10.96 -7.29 1.15
N TYR A 77 -11.43 -6.13 0.70
CA TYR A 77 -11.56 -4.97 1.57
C TYR A 77 -12.82 -4.18 1.28
N THR A 78 -13.28 -3.47 2.30
CA THR A 78 -14.38 -2.52 2.19
C THR A 78 -14.22 -1.41 3.20
N GLY A 79 -14.74 -0.23 2.89
CA GLY A 79 -14.62 0.91 3.77
C GLY A 79 -15.48 2.09 3.38
N TYR A 80 -15.28 3.16 4.12
CA TYR A 80 -15.94 4.43 3.88
C TYR A 80 -14.97 5.59 4.10
N ALA A 81 -14.77 6.38 3.05
CA ALA A 81 -13.94 7.57 3.07
C ALA A 81 -14.80 8.84 3.06
N VAL A 82 -14.45 9.81 3.90
CA VAL A 82 -15.10 11.11 3.96
C VAL A 82 -14.06 12.23 3.90
N ALA A 83 -14.36 13.27 3.13
CA ALA A 83 -13.57 14.49 3.08
C ALA A 83 -14.25 15.61 3.88
N LEU A 84 -13.49 16.23 4.78
CA LEU A 84 -13.89 17.33 5.66
C LEU A 84 -12.89 18.48 5.46
N ASP A 85 -13.16 19.35 4.48
CA ASP A 85 -12.24 20.40 4.03
C ASP A 85 -10.86 19.81 3.63
N ASP A 86 -9.80 20.13 4.38
CA ASP A 86 -8.43 19.67 4.13
C ASP A 86 -8.13 18.30 4.78
N LEU A 87 -9.04 17.75 5.58
CA LEU A 87 -8.91 16.45 6.24
C LEU A 87 -9.75 15.41 5.50
N ALA A 88 -9.15 14.27 5.15
CA ALA A 88 -9.87 13.08 4.74
C ALA A 88 -9.69 11.98 5.78
N ILE A 89 -10.77 11.27 6.08
CA ILE A 89 -10.78 10.14 7.00
C ILE A 89 -11.31 8.93 6.24
N ASP A 90 -10.61 7.82 6.35
CA ASP A 90 -10.97 6.54 5.78
C ASP A 90 -11.01 5.48 6.89
N VAL A 91 -12.07 4.70 6.94
CA VAL A 91 -12.24 3.60 7.88
C VAL A 91 -12.69 2.36 7.13
N GLY A 92 -12.15 1.22 7.48
CA GLY A 92 -12.50 0.00 6.78
C GLY A 92 -12.00 -1.26 7.46
N ILE A 93 -12.18 -2.34 6.73
CA ILE A 93 -11.75 -3.69 7.06
C ILE A 93 -11.07 -4.29 5.85
N ILE A 94 -10.01 -5.03 6.07
CA ILE A 94 -9.31 -5.81 5.07
C ILE A 94 -9.06 -7.22 5.58
N GLN A 95 -9.22 -8.21 4.71
CA GLN A 95 -8.90 -9.60 4.95
C GLN A 95 -7.84 -10.02 3.94
N TYR A 96 -6.66 -10.38 4.45
CA TYR A 96 -5.57 -10.98 3.70
C TYR A 96 -5.75 -12.48 3.66
N ASN A 97 -5.64 -13.08 2.49
CA ASN A 97 -5.82 -14.52 2.28
C ASN A 97 -4.69 -15.07 1.40
N TYR A 98 -4.38 -16.33 1.59
CA TYR A 98 -3.29 -17.01 0.89
C TYR A 98 -3.79 -18.34 0.33
N ASP A 99 -3.18 -18.82 -0.76
CA ASP A 99 -3.55 -20.08 -1.41
C ASP A 99 -2.92 -21.32 -0.76
N GLY A 100 -1.93 -21.14 0.13
CA GLY A 100 -1.23 -22.20 0.87
C GLY A 100 -1.83 -22.48 2.25
N GLU A 101 -0.98 -22.96 3.15
CA GLU A 101 -1.38 -23.33 4.53
C GLU A 101 -1.35 -22.13 5.50
N MET A 102 -1.10 -20.91 5.02
CA MET A 102 -1.11 -19.71 5.85
C MET A 102 -2.55 -19.34 6.25
N ASP A 103 -2.72 -18.99 7.52
CA ASP A 103 -4.00 -18.49 8.02
C ASP A 103 -4.32 -17.11 7.42
N SER A 104 -5.60 -16.82 7.23
CA SER A 104 -6.05 -15.49 6.87
C SER A 104 -5.91 -14.53 8.04
N VAL A 105 -5.61 -13.25 7.73
CA VAL A 105 -5.51 -12.16 8.71
C VAL A 105 -6.60 -11.13 8.41
N GLU A 106 -7.30 -10.66 9.44
CA GLU A 106 -8.30 -9.61 9.32
C GLU A 106 -7.89 -8.38 10.14
N GLU A 107 -7.88 -7.23 9.49
CA GLU A 107 -7.54 -5.96 10.13
C GLU A 107 -8.67 -4.93 9.95
N TYR A 108 -8.94 -4.17 11.00
CA TYR A 108 -9.71 -2.93 10.95
C TYR A 108 -8.74 -1.77 10.85
N PHE A 109 -9.05 -0.76 10.04
CA PHE A 109 -8.15 0.37 9.89
C PHE A 109 -8.86 1.71 9.96
N ILE A 110 -8.08 2.72 10.34
CA ILE A 110 -8.40 4.13 10.19
C ILE A 110 -7.19 4.85 9.60
N VAL A 111 -7.41 5.61 8.51
CA VAL A 111 -6.38 6.45 7.87
C VAL A 111 -6.87 7.88 7.83
N MET A 112 -6.01 8.81 8.22
CA MET A 112 -6.26 10.25 8.21
C MET A 112 -5.26 10.94 7.31
N ASN A 113 -5.76 11.65 6.29
CA ASN A 113 -4.94 12.41 5.36
C ASN A 113 -5.17 13.92 5.59
N TYR A 114 -4.10 14.65 5.84
CA TYR A 114 -4.14 16.11 6.00
C TYR A 114 -3.00 16.76 5.23
N ALA A 115 -3.36 17.60 4.26
CA ALA A 115 -2.43 18.27 3.36
C ALA A 115 -1.47 17.28 2.65
N TRP A 116 -0.23 17.21 3.09
CA TRP A 116 0.83 16.36 2.53
C TRP A 116 1.23 15.22 3.47
N MET A 117 0.46 14.98 4.53
CA MET A 117 0.72 13.93 5.54
C MET A 117 -0.44 12.92 5.58
N SER A 118 -0.10 11.67 5.85
CA SER A 118 -1.01 10.58 6.15
C SER A 118 -0.63 9.93 7.47
N PHE A 119 -1.64 9.53 8.24
CA PHE A 119 -1.52 8.78 9.49
C PHE A 119 -2.45 7.58 9.39
N GLY A 120 -1.91 6.39 9.56
CA GLY A 120 -2.67 5.15 9.46
C GLY A 120 -2.52 4.29 10.73
N PHE A 121 -3.60 3.59 11.07
CA PHE A 121 -3.66 2.63 12.17
C PHE A 121 -4.42 1.40 11.69
N TRP A 122 -3.82 0.23 11.84
CA TRP A 122 -4.42 -1.07 11.53
C TRP A 122 -4.40 -1.93 12.78
N PHE A 123 -5.52 -2.55 13.08
CA PHE A 123 -5.75 -3.37 14.26
C PHE A 123 -6.02 -4.79 13.80
N ASP A 124 -5.08 -5.69 14.06
CA ASP A 124 -5.25 -7.13 13.82
C ASP A 124 -6.29 -7.68 14.81
N GLN A 125 -7.27 -8.42 14.29
CA GLN A 125 -8.37 -8.93 15.11
C GLN A 125 -7.90 -9.92 16.16
N ASP A 126 -6.86 -10.69 15.88
CA ASP A 126 -6.44 -11.85 16.66
C ASP A 126 -5.12 -11.65 17.40
N ASN A 127 -4.30 -10.67 16.98
CA ASN A 127 -2.94 -10.50 17.50
C ASN A 127 -2.50 -9.03 17.58
N SER A 128 -2.58 -8.44 18.78
CA SER A 128 -2.17 -7.04 18.98
C SER A 128 -0.67 -6.75 18.77
N ASP A 129 0.19 -7.78 18.75
CA ASP A 129 1.60 -7.62 18.39
C ASP A 129 1.77 -7.33 16.89
N SER A 130 0.73 -7.63 16.09
CA SER A 130 0.62 -7.33 14.66
C SER A 130 -0.11 -6.01 14.37
N ASP A 131 -0.65 -5.32 15.38
CA ASP A 131 -1.19 -3.97 15.21
C ASP A 131 -0.13 -3.09 14.55
N TYR A 132 -0.56 -2.24 13.62
CA TYR A 132 0.37 -1.47 12.81
C TYR A 132 -0.02 0.00 12.77
N THR A 133 0.98 0.86 12.87
CA THR A 133 0.84 2.32 12.71
C THR A 133 1.79 2.83 11.64
N GLU A 134 1.38 3.85 10.91
CA GLU A 134 2.27 4.52 9.95
C GLU A 134 2.06 6.02 9.90
N ILE A 135 3.13 6.71 9.56
CA ILE A 135 3.12 8.08 9.09
C ILE A 135 3.76 8.14 7.69
N GLU A 136 3.08 8.76 6.75
CA GLU A 136 3.65 9.05 5.43
C GLU A 136 3.65 10.56 5.17
N VAL A 137 4.75 11.03 4.61
CA VAL A 137 5.01 12.43 4.29
C VAL A 137 5.30 12.53 2.80
N ASN A 138 4.42 13.19 2.06
CA ASN A 138 4.64 13.53 0.66
C ASN A 138 5.45 14.83 0.56
N LEU A 139 6.38 14.91 -0.38
CA LEU A 139 7.28 16.04 -0.56
C LEU A 139 6.86 16.90 -1.78
N PRO A 140 5.85 17.77 -1.66
CA PRO A 140 5.25 18.49 -2.81
C PRO A 140 6.16 19.54 -3.44
N PHE A 141 7.27 19.88 -2.79
CA PHE A 141 8.28 20.78 -3.33
C PHE A 141 9.20 20.12 -4.36
N ILE A 142 9.19 18.79 -4.46
CA ILE A 142 9.85 18.05 -5.53
C ILE A 142 8.88 17.96 -6.70
N THR A 143 9.21 18.59 -7.83
CA THR A 143 8.25 18.78 -8.94
C THR A 143 8.52 17.88 -10.16
N PHE A 144 9.65 17.19 -10.21
CA PHE A 144 10.03 16.32 -11.33
C PHE A 144 9.57 14.85 -11.14
N ALA A 145 9.24 14.48 -9.90
CA ALA A 145 8.71 13.19 -9.50
C ALA A 145 7.87 13.36 -8.22
N ASP A 146 6.99 12.41 -7.95
CA ASP A 146 6.32 12.28 -6.66
C ASP A 146 7.28 11.53 -5.72
N VAL A 147 7.53 12.12 -4.54
CA VAL A 147 8.43 11.55 -3.53
C VAL A 147 7.70 11.49 -2.22
N SER A 148 7.71 10.35 -1.57
CA SER A 148 7.21 10.20 -0.20
C SER A 148 8.23 9.51 0.71
N PHE A 149 8.12 9.81 1.99
CA PHE A 149 8.79 9.13 3.08
C PHE A 149 7.75 8.53 4.00
N LYS A 150 7.92 7.27 4.36
CA LYS A 150 7.07 6.53 5.28
C LYS A 150 7.89 5.97 6.43
N HIS A 151 7.32 6.03 7.62
CA HIS A 151 7.75 5.28 8.78
C HIS A 151 6.57 4.46 9.29
N GLY A 152 6.79 3.19 9.51
CA GLY A 152 5.79 2.26 10.04
C GLY A 152 6.33 1.47 11.21
N GLU A 153 5.47 1.16 12.18
CA GLU A 153 5.79 0.47 13.41
C GLU A 153 4.71 -0.56 13.75
N PHE A 154 5.14 -1.74 14.16
CA PHE A 154 4.26 -2.81 14.65
C PHE A 154 4.12 -2.78 16.18
N GLY A 155 3.08 -3.40 16.71
CA GLY A 155 2.82 -3.51 18.15
C GLY A 155 3.91 -4.24 18.95
N ASN A 156 4.78 -4.99 18.28
CA ASN A 156 5.96 -5.65 18.86
C ASN A 156 7.24 -4.81 18.84
N ASP A 157 7.14 -3.50 18.59
CA ASP A 157 8.24 -2.54 18.50
C ASP A 157 9.18 -2.75 17.28
N THR A 158 8.76 -3.54 16.26
CA THR A 158 9.49 -3.63 14.99
C THR A 158 9.09 -2.47 14.10
N ASP A 159 10.06 -1.75 13.54
CA ASP A 159 9.81 -0.60 12.67
C ASP A 159 10.55 -0.69 11.32
N TYR A 160 10.15 0.16 10.38
CA TYR A 160 10.85 0.36 9.12
C TYR A 160 10.69 1.77 8.59
N GLN A 161 11.55 2.15 7.68
CA GLN A 161 11.43 3.37 6.89
C GLN A 161 11.42 3.03 5.40
N GLN A 162 10.64 3.81 4.64
CA GLN A 162 10.57 3.66 3.19
C GLN A 162 10.61 5.02 2.50
N ILE A 163 11.39 5.09 1.43
CA ILE A 163 11.33 6.21 0.47
C ILE A 163 10.74 5.65 -0.83
N THR A 164 9.70 6.31 -1.33
CA THR A 164 9.12 6.00 -2.63
C THR A 164 9.33 7.17 -3.58
N ILE A 165 9.80 6.88 -4.79
CA ILE A 165 9.92 7.86 -5.88
C ILE A 165 9.13 7.32 -7.05
N SER A 166 8.18 8.10 -7.54
CA SER A 166 7.35 7.69 -8.67
C SER A 166 7.12 8.80 -9.68
N LYS A 167 6.78 8.39 -10.89
CA LYS A 167 6.47 9.30 -11.98
C LYS A 167 5.38 8.73 -12.88
N ALA A 168 4.31 9.50 -13.06
CA ALA A 168 3.33 9.20 -14.09
C ALA A 168 3.98 9.39 -15.49
N LEU A 169 3.94 8.36 -16.31
CA LEU A 169 4.39 8.38 -17.70
C LEU A 169 3.29 8.92 -18.62
N ASN A 170 2.04 8.62 -18.30
CA ASN A 170 0.83 9.15 -18.91
C ASN A 170 -0.36 8.96 -17.95
N ASP A 171 -1.60 9.14 -18.43
CA ASP A 171 -2.81 9.05 -17.58
C ASP A 171 -3.03 7.67 -16.94
N ASN A 172 -2.47 6.61 -17.53
CA ASN A 172 -2.69 5.23 -17.09
C ASN A 172 -1.43 4.59 -16.51
N PHE A 173 -0.23 4.95 -16.98
CA PHE A 173 1.01 4.31 -16.57
C PHE A 173 1.80 5.14 -15.59
N THR A 174 2.26 4.49 -14.52
CA THR A 174 3.21 5.05 -13.53
C THR A 174 4.39 4.10 -13.37
N MET A 175 5.59 4.64 -13.28
CA MET A 175 6.79 3.91 -12.90
C MET A 175 7.35 4.46 -11.60
N GLY A 176 8.05 3.63 -10.85
CA GLY A 176 8.70 4.11 -9.63
C GLY A 176 9.66 3.09 -9.03
N LEU A 177 10.21 3.50 -7.91
CA LEU A 177 11.05 2.67 -7.07
C LEU A 177 10.71 2.92 -5.59
N ALA A 178 10.88 1.90 -4.78
CA ALA A 178 10.84 1.97 -3.33
C ALA A 178 12.18 1.52 -2.76
N VAL A 179 12.68 2.25 -1.78
CA VAL A 179 13.85 1.90 -0.97
C VAL A 179 13.37 1.69 0.44
N VAL A 180 13.63 0.52 1.01
CA VAL A 180 13.18 0.13 2.34
C VAL A 180 14.38 -0.10 3.25
N SER A 181 14.29 0.38 4.50
CA SER A 181 15.24 0.12 5.58
C SER A 181 14.47 -0.35 6.80
N GLU A 182 14.84 -1.47 7.37
CA GLU A 182 14.42 -1.90 8.71
C GLU A 182 15.31 -1.24 9.78
N GLU A 183 14.98 -1.41 11.05
CA GLU A 183 15.53 -0.81 12.27
C GLU A 183 17.07 -0.62 12.36
N SER A 184 17.87 -1.27 11.54
CA SER A 184 19.32 -1.08 11.51
C SER A 184 19.74 -0.04 10.47
N VAL A 185 20.64 0.84 10.87
CA VAL A 185 21.11 2.05 10.18
C VAL A 185 21.81 1.80 8.82
N ASP A 186 22.03 0.56 8.42
CA ASP A 186 22.69 0.20 7.17
C ASP A 186 21.64 -0.15 6.10
N ILE A 187 21.39 0.77 5.18
CA ILE A 187 20.61 0.49 3.96
C ILE A 187 21.47 -0.35 3.03
N ASP A 188 21.17 -1.63 2.91
CA ASP A 188 21.69 -2.48 1.84
C ASP A 188 20.83 -2.29 0.59
N LEU A 189 21.27 -1.40 -0.30
CA LEU A 189 20.54 -1.04 -1.50
C LEU A 189 20.37 -2.21 -2.49
N ASP A 190 21.23 -3.22 -2.43
CA ASP A 190 21.16 -4.37 -3.32
C ASP A 190 20.00 -5.32 -2.95
N GLU A 191 19.62 -5.37 -1.67
CA GLU A 191 18.57 -6.27 -1.17
C GLU A 191 17.23 -5.57 -0.91
N ARG A 192 17.17 -4.22 -0.91
CA ARG A 192 16.01 -3.48 -0.42
C ARG A 192 15.52 -2.39 -1.36
N VAL A 193 15.69 -2.58 -2.63
CA VAL A 193 15.18 -1.68 -3.66
C VAL A 193 14.26 -2.43 -4.61
N ALA A 194 13.01 -1.99 -4.72
CA ALA A 194 12.08 -2.49 -5.69
C ALA A 194 11.78 -1.44 -6.76
N PHE A 195 11.75 -1.87 -8.02
CA PHE A 195 11.27 -1.08 -9.15
C PHE A 195 9.89 -1.59 -9.57
N TYR A 196 8.98 -0.70 -9.93
CA TYR A 196 7.66 -1.10 -10.38
C TYR A 196 7.18 -0.30 -11.60
N LEU A 197 6.30 -0.94 -12.37
CA LEU A 197 5.50 -0.34 -13.42
C LEU A 197 4.04 -0.70 -13.17
N SER A 198 3.16 0.30 -13.08
CA SER A 198 1.74 0.10 -12.88
C SER A 198 0.89 0.67 -14.01
N TYR A 199 -0.26 0.06 -14.22
CA TYR A 199 -1.30 0.47 -15.16
C TYR A 199 -2.65 0.54 -14.45
N ASN A 200 -3.38 1.64 -14.65
CA ASN A 200 -4.72 1.87 -14.07
C ASN A 200 -5.73 2.11 -15.19
N PHE A 201 -6.95 1.58 -15.04
CA PHE A 201 -8.03 1.66 -16.04
C PHE A 201 -9.41 1.80 -15.40
#